data_00023ce3d73ad4b0f1e0f9e8e35f1419
#
_entry.id   00023ce3d73ad4b0f1e0f9e8e35f1419
#
_cell.length_a   1.000
_cell.length_b   1.000
_cell.length_c   1.000
_cell.angle_alpha   90.00
_cell.angle_beta   90.00
_cell.angle_gamma   90.00
#
_symmetry.space_group_name_H-M   'P 1'
#
loop_
_entity.id
_entity.type
_entity.pdbx_description
1 polymer ?
#
loop_
_entity_poly.entity_id
_entity_poly.type
_entity_poly.pdbx_seq_one_letter_code
_entity_poly.pdbx_strand_id
1 'polypeptide(L)'
;MTGGGEDDIVLKLLHTADWHLGRRFRSFREEQALKLSRSRLDVLDRIFLAAERSAVDVVLCAGDLFDEPTPHPEWWEQVAVRLEKRKWKDRPVFLLPGNHDPLLPDSVWANDKFRRLLPEWVHIVDREDFEFTLPNNAVLYAVPCVSRSGAGDPTESIPTRAPGDERVRIGMVHGSTFDVNDWQTNFPIALDAVLSRGLDYLAIGDTHGFRFVPADRKHPPTVYPGAPEPTAFDEKDPGSVAVVFINRQRLATVRPERVARWTWEEAWVRSVSDMRALAKRTDLVDRVLRLRVEMRVPAPEYEEMERLFEDLEGTSARHGTVGILDLDRQGLELETADVESYCNDLPEVLQSTVRRLKAAAEDPAQRQVAQRALYHLYRVSRKKAS
;
A
#
# COMPACT_ATOMS: atom_id res chain seq x y z
N MET A 1 10.58 -24.05 28.54
CA MET A 1 9.34 -24.73 28.11
C MET A 1 9.41 -24.89 26.62
N THR A 2 9.40 -26.10 26.19
CA THR A 2 9.86 -26.72 24.95
C THR A 2 9.29 -26.09 23.70
N GLY A 3 10.19 -25.71 22.78
CA GLY A 3 9.84 -25.30 21.42
C GLY A 3 9.10 -26.42 20.72
N GLY A 4 7.91 -26.12 20.18
CA GLY A 4 7.28 -26.96 19.17
C GLY A 4 8.20 -26.92 17.94
N GLY A 5 8.83 -28.05 17.63
CA GLY A 5 9.76 -28.17 16.52
C GLY A 5 9.03 -28.03 15.19
N GLU A 6 9.77 -27.73 14.11
CA GLU A 6 9.28 -27.74 12.72
C GLU A 6 8.57 -29.06 12.33
N ASP A 7 8.87 -30.15 13.03
CA ASP A 7 8.31 -31.50 12.82
C ASP A 7 6.81 -31.63 13.21
N ASP A 8 6.22 -30.62 13.88
CA ASP A 8 4.81 -30.66 14.31
C ASP A 8 3.87 -29.86 13.40
N ILE A 9 4.40 -29.16 12.39
CA ILE A 9 3.62 -28.40 11.43
C ILE A 9 2.97 -29.32 10.42
N VAL A 10 1.63 -29.20 10.27
CA VAL A 10 0.86 -30.00 9.35
C VAL A 10 0.42 -29.24 8.09
N LEU A 11 0.34 -27.90 8.16
CA LEU A 11 0.00 -27.09 7.00
C LEU A 11 0.78 -25.75 7.04
N LYS A 12 1.33 -25.39 5.91
CA LYS A 12 1.96 -24.08 5.69
C LYS A 12 1.21 -23.33 4.61
N LEU A 13 0.79 -22.10 4.85
CA LEU A 13 0.15 -21.30 3.81
C LEU A 13 0.72 -19.88 3.77
N LEU A 14 0.65 -19.26 2.59
CA LEU A 14 0.86 -17.84 2.43
C LEU A 14 -0.49 -17.19 2.22
N HIS A 15 -0.80 -16.18 3.02
CA HIS A 15 -1.99 -15.36 2.92
C HIS A 15 -1.61 -13.94 2.49
N THR A 16 -2.20 -13.48 1.41
CA THR A 16 -2.09 -12.14 0.83
C THR A 16 -3.48 -11.63 0.45
N ALA A 17 -3.64 -10.30 0.31
CA ALA A 17 -4.89 -9.66 -0.12
C ALA A 17 -4.57 -8.28 -0.70
N ASP A 18 -5.56 -7.55 -1.17
CA ASP A 18 -5.50 -6.11 -1.46
C ASP A 18 -4.38 -5.73 -2.44
N TRP A 19 -4.23 -6.50 -3.53
CA TRP A 19 -3.22 -6.21 -4.55
C TRP A 19 -3.54 -4.94 -5.33
N HIS A 20 -4.83 -4.61 -5.53
CA HIS A 20 -5.34 -3.43 -6.24
C HIS A 20 -4.59 -3.14 -7.55
N LEU A 21 -4.41 -4.15 -8.38
CA LEU A 21 -3.80 -3.98 -9.70
C LEU A 21 -4.66 -3.08 -10.58
N GLY A 22 -4.02 -2.13 -11.24
CA GLY A 22 -4.74 -1.11 -12.01
C GLY A 22 -5.08 0.17 -11.23
N ARG A 23 -4.74 0.24 -9.92
CA ARG A 23 -4.95 1.44 -9.12
C ARG A 23 -4.27 2.66 -9.72
N ARG A 24 -5.02 3.76 -9.81
CA ARG A 24 -4.55 5.04 -10.37
C ARG A 24 -4.11 5.97 -9.24
N PHE A 25 -2.86 6.40 -9.29
CA PHE A 25 -2.27 7.33 -8.34
C PHE A 25 -2.40 8.77 -8.84
N ARG A 26 -3.63 9.31 -8.91
CA ARG A 26 -3.97 10.60 -9.54
C ARG A 26 -3.33 11.83 -8.88
N SER A 27 -2.92 11.73 -7.62
CA SER A 27 -2.26 12.81 -6.88
C SER A 27 -0.77 12.93 -7.22
N PHE A 28 -0.21 11.97 -7.93
CA PHE A 28 1.19 11.97 -8.34
C PHE A 28 1.37 12.39 -9.80
N ARG A 29 2.56 12.88 -10.17
CA ARG A 29 2.94 13.12 -11.55
C ARG A 29 2.91 11.80 -12.33
N GLU A 30 2.66 11.83 -13.62
CA GLU A 30 2.48 10.65 -14.48
C GLU A 30 3.62 9.62 -14.33
N GLU A 31 4.88 10.07 -14.36
CA GLU A 31 6.04 9.19 -14.20
C GLU A 31 6.06 8.49 -12.83
N GLN A 32 5.71 9.23 -11.77
CA GLN A 32 5.65 8.70 -10.41
C GLN A 32 4.49 7.70 -10.26
N ALA A 33 3.32 8.05 -10.79
CA ALA A 33 2.16 7.17 -10.82
C ALA A 33 2.46 5.86 -11.56
N LEU A 34 3.19 5.92 -12.67
CA LEU A 34 3.63 4.75 -13.42
C LEU A 34 4.60 3.87 -12.62
N LYS A 35 5.55 4.47 -11.88
CA LYS A 35 6.46 3.73 -10.98
C LYS A 35 5.70 2.99 -9.88
N LEU A 36 4.69 3.65 -9.27
CA LEU A 36 3.84 3.04 -8.25
C LEU A 36 2.99 1.89 -8.83
N SER A 37 2.37 2.09 -9.97
CA SER A 37 1.57 1.05 -10.64
C SER A 37 2.41 -0.15 -11.04
N ARG A 38 3.64 0.05 -11.52
CA ARG A 38 4.57 -1.04 -11.86
C ARG A 38 5.02 -1.81 -10.62
N SER A 39 5.31 -1.13 -9.50
CA SER A 39 5.71 -1.82 -8.28
C SER A 39 4.63 -2.76 -7.75
N ARG A 40 3.34 -2.46 -8.00
CA ARG A 40 2.21 -3.35 -7.67
C ARG A 40 2.20 -4.64 -8.51
N LEU A 41 2.68 -4.61 -9.73
CA LEU A 41 2.91 -5.84 -10.49
C LEU A 41 4.15 -6.60 -10.00
N ASP A 42 5.23 -5.87 -9.70
CA ASP A 42 6.49 -6.48 -9.31
C ASP A 42 6.42 -7.09 -7.91
N VAL A 43 5.50 -6.63 -7.04
CA VAL A 43 5.30 -7.25 -5.72
C VAL A 43 4.79 -8.67 -5.84
N LEU A 44 4.06 -9.05 -6.90
CA LEU A 44 3.60 -10.42 -7.12
C LEU A 44 4.78 -11.40 -7.20
N ASP A 45 5.86 -11.01 -7.88
CA ASP A 45 7.07 -11.84 -7.95
C ASP A 45 7.71 -12.02 -6.55
N ARG A 46 7.66 -10.99 -5.70
CA ARG A 46 8.15 -11.07 -4.31
C ARG A 46 7.24 -11.90 -3.41
N ILE A 47 5.92 -11.81 -3.58
CA ILE A 47 4.94 -12.67 -2.90
C ILE A 47 5.20 -14.14 -3.23
N PHE A 48 5.33 -14.46 -4.52
CA PHE A 48 5.57 -15.82 -4.96
C PHE A 48 6.95 -16.35 -4.50
N LEU A 49 7.97 -15.50 -4.50
CA LEU A 49 9.28 -15.85 -3.95
C LEU A 49 9.22 -16.11 -2.44
N ALA A 50 8.41 -15.35 -1.69
CA ALA A 50 8.18 -15.59 -0.26
C ALA A 50 7.51 -16.94 -0.01
N ALA A 51 6.52 -17.30 -0.85
CA ALA A 51 5.88 -18.61 -0.82
C ALA A 51 6.86 -19.76 -1.10
N GLU A 52 7.76 -19.58 -2.06
CA GLU A 52 8.81 -20.56 -2.40
C GLU A 52 9.80 -20.73 -1.25
N ARG A 53 10.33 -19.62 -0.71
CA ARG A 53 11.29 -19.64 0.41
C ARG A 53 10.73 -20.27 1.68
N SER A 54 9.44 -20.04 1.94
CA SER A 54 8.75 -20.60 3.10
C SER A 54 8.25 -22.02 2.86
N ALA A 55 8.40 -22.56 1.65
CA ALA A 55 7.94 -23.87 1.25
C ALA A 55 6.47 -24.10 1.65
N VAL A 56 5.59 -23.13 1.33
CA VAL A 56 4.17 -23.23 1.69
C VAL A 56 3.46 -24.26 0.83
N ASP A 57 2.43 -24.91 1.37
CA ASP A 57 1.60 -25.90 0.69
C ASP A 57 0.52 -25.24 -0.18
N VAL A 58 0.07 -24.01 0.16
CA VAL A 58 -1.01 -23.28 -0.52
C VAL A 58 -0.82 -21.78 -0.43
N VAL A 59 -1.31 -21.04 -1.42
CA VAL A 59 -1.36 -19.56 -1.42
C VAL A 59 -2.82 -19.12 -1.47
N LEU A 60 -3.20 -18.24 -0.55
CA LEU A 60 -4.52 -17.63 -0.44
C LEU A 60 -4.43 -16.15 -0.76
N CYS A 61 -5.21 -15.66 -1.73
CA CYS A 61 -5.42 -14.25 -2.00
C CYS A 61 -6.85 -13.86 -1.61
N ALA A 62 -6.99 -13.19 -0.47
CA ALA A 62 -8.26 -12.92 0.18
C ALA A 62 -8.93 -11.61 -0.30
N GLY A 63 -9.10 -11.47 -1.62
CA GLY A 63 -9.87 -10.41 -2.25
C GLY A 63 -9.04 -9.22 -2.75
N ASP A 64 -9.69 -8.36 -3.53
CA ASP A 64 -9.17 -7.11 -4.09
C ASP A 64 -7.87 -7.27 -4.87
N LEU A 65 -7.86 -8.25 -5.81
CA LEU A 65 -6.74 -8.40 -6.73
C LEU A 65 -6.65 -7.21 -7.68
N PHE A 66 -7.79 -6.71 -8.12
CA PHE A 66 -7.89 -5.59 -9.05
C PHE A 66 -8.62 -4.41 -8.38
N ASP A 67 -8.25 -3.17 -8.78
CA ASP A 67 -8.84 -1.94 -8.22
C ASP A 67 -10.29 -1.67 -8.74
N GLU A 68 -10.72 -2.40 -9.77
CA GLU A 68 -12.04 -2.29 -10.39
C GLU A 68 -12.50 -3.62 -11.01
N PRO A 69 -13.82 -3.86 -11.18
CA PRO A 69 -14.34 -5.15 -11.68
C PRO A 69 -13.91 -5.47 -13.11
N THR A 70 -13.66 -4.44 -13.92
CA THR A 70 -13.28 -4.56 -15.35
C THR A 70 -11.93 -3.89 -15.60
N PRO A 71 -10.83 -4.43 -15.02
CA PRO A 71 -9.50 -3.86 -15.18
C PRO A 71 -9.03 -3.97 -16.64
N HIS A 72 -8.15 -3.06 -17.05
CA HIS A 72 -7.53 -3.14 -18.38
C HIS A 72 -6.84 -4.51 -18.57
N PRO A 73 -6.95 -5.14 -19.75
CA PRO A 73 -6.40 -6.47 -20.02
C PRO A 73 -4.95 -6.66 -19.63
N GLU A 74 -4.12 -5.65 -19.75
CA GLU A 74 -2.71 -5.68 -19.35
C GLU A 74 -2.52 -6.22 -17.92
N TRP A 75 -3.39 -5.85 -16.97
CA TRP A 75 -3.23 -6.22 -15.57
C TRP A 75 -3.43 -7.71 -15.35
N TRP A 76 -4.54 -8.28 -15.83
CA TRP A 76 -4.82 -9.70 -15.63
C TRP A 76 -3.96 -10.61 -16.53
N GLU A 77 -3.55 -10.15 -17.72
CA GLU A 77 -2.56 -10.87 -18.53
C GLU A 77 -1.22 -10.97 -17.81
N GLN A 78 -0.77 -9.89 -17.15
CA GLN A 78 0.46 -9.87 -16.35
C GLN A 78 0.38 -10.77 -15.11
N VAL A 79 -0.79 -10.89 -14.47
CA VAL A 79 -1.01 -11.88 -13.39
C VAL A 79 -0.82 -13.28 -13.91
N ALA A 80 -1.51 -13.65 -15.00
CA ALA A 80 -1.41 -14.97 -15.61
C ALA A 80 0.04 -15.34 -16.00
N VAL A 81 0.75 -14.41 -16.64
CA VAL A 81 2.17 -14.61 -17.05
C VAL A 81 3.07 -14.86 -15.82
N ARG A 82 2.85 -14.15 -14.70
CA ARG A 82 3.67 -14.33 -13.49
C ARG A 82 3.38 -15.65 -12.81
N LEU A 83 2.12 -16.05 -12.75
CA LEU A 83 1.71 -17.36 -12.23
C LEU A 83 2.30 -18.48 -13.08
N GLU A 84 2.13 -18.45 -14.39
CA GLU A 84 2.64 -19.50 -15.31
C GLU A 84 4.16 -19.73 -15.17
N LYS A 85 4.93 -18.66 -14.93
CA LYS A 85 6.39 -18.75 -14.70
C LYS A 85 6.76 -19.61 -13.49
N ARG A 86 5.88 -19.74 -12.49
CA ARG A 86 6.19 -20.46 -11.23
C ARG A 86 6.20 -21.97 -11.41
N LYS A 87 5.39 -22.52 -12.31
CA LYS A 87 5.27 -23.97 -12.57
C LYS A 87 4.95 -24.80 -11.32
N TRP A 88 4.08 -24.24 -10.46
CA TRP A 88 3.71 -24.85 -9.17
C TRP A 88 2.62 -25.93 -9.33
N LYS A 89 2.97 -27.11 -9.79
CA LYS A 89 1.99 -28.18 -10.01
C LYS A 89 1.30 -28.66 -8.73
N ASP A 90 2.02 -28.65 -7.61
CA ASP A 90 1.57 -29.23 -6.34
C ASP A 90 1.26 -28.15 -5.28
N ARG A 91 1.17 -26.88 -5.67
CA ARG A 91 0.88 -25.76 -4.78
C ARG A 91 -0.29 -24.95 -5.32
N PRO A 92 -1.53 -25.23 -4.85
CA PRO A 92 -2.70 -24.50 -5.32
C PRO A 92 -2.66 -23.04 -4.87
N VAL A 93 -3.17 -22.16 -5.74
CA VAL A 93 -3.38 -20.74 -5.46
C VAL A 93 -4.86 -20.45 -5.58
N PHE A 94 -5.45 -19.85 -4.54
CA PHE A 94 -6.84 -19.46 -4.53
C PHE A 94 -6.97 -17.95 -4.64
N LEU A 95 -7.74 -17.49 -5.63
CA LEU A 95 -8.02 -16.09 -5.90
C LEU A 95 -9.47 -15.80 -5.53
N LEU A 96 -9.69 -14.97 -4.51
CA LEU A 96 -11.02 -14.58 -4.04
C LEU A 96 -11.41 -13.24 -4.65
N PRO A 97 -12.58 -13.07 -5.27
CA PRO A 97 -13.15 -11.76 -5.56
C PRO A 97 -13.40 -10.94 -4.29
N GLY A 98 -12.91 -9.69 -4.27
CA GLY A 98 -13.14 -8.73 -3.18
C GLY A 98 -14.25 -7.73 -3.52
N ASN A 99 -14.35 -6.65 -2.75
CA ASN A 99 -15.39 -5.65 -2.97
C ASN A 99 -15.04 -4.63 -4.08
N HIS A 100 -13.76 -4.45 -4.40
CA HIS A 100 -13.33 -3.64 -5.55
C HIS A 100 -13.49 -4.40 -6.86
N ASP A 101 -13.29 -5.70 -6.85
CA ASP A 101 -13.40 -6.59 -8.01
C ASP A 101 -14.41 -7.72 -7.78
N PRO A 102 -15.68 -7.43 -7.41
CA PRO A 102 -16.65 -8.46 -7.04
C PRO A 102 -16.98 -9.42 -8.18
N LEU A 103 -17.47 -10.60 -7.83
CA LEU A 103 -17.92 -11.61 -8.76
C LEU A 103 -19.23 -11.18 -9.46
N LEU A 104 -19.10 -10.40 -10.53
CA LEU A 104 -20.21 -9.94 -11.35
C LEU A 104 -20.18 -10.62 -12.73
N PRO A 105 -21.33 -10.70 -13.43
CA PRO A 105 -21.41 -11.33 -14.75
C PRO A 105 -20.50 -10.71 -15.81
N ASP A 106 -20.15 -9.44 -15.68
CA ASP A 106 -19.30 -8.64 -16.57
C ASP A 106 -17.90 -8.35 -15.98
N SER A 107 -17.60 -8.90 -14.80
CA SER A 107 -16.30 -8.70 -14.16
C SER A 107 -15.18 -9.54 -14.82
N VAL A 108 -13.93 -9.22 -14.47
CA VAL A 108 -12.74 -9.96 -14.89
C VAL A 108 -12.83 -11.45 -14.55
N TRP A 109 -13.52 -11.79 -13.47
CA TRP A 109 -13.69 -13.17 -13.01
C TRP A 109 -14.56 -14.02 -13.96
N ALA A 110 -15.50 -13.38 -14.69
CA ALA A 110 -16.32 -14.01 -15.72
C ALA A 110 -15.65 -14.01 -17.10
N ASN A 111 -14.47 -13.39 -17.25
CA ASN A 111 -13.79 -13.27 -18.53
C ASN A 111 -13.13 -14.59 -18.94
N ASP A 112 -13.65 -15.23 -19.97
CA ASP A 112 -13.16 -16.52 -20.50
C ASP A 112 -11.68 -16.48 -20.93
N LYS A 113 -11.18 -15.33 -21.43
CA LYS A 113 -9.78 -15.22 -21.83
C LYS A 113 -8.88 -15.25 -20.60
N PHE A 114 -9.23 -14.51 -19.53
CA PHE A 114 -8.47 -14.54 -18.28
C PHE A 114 -8.44 -15.96 -17.70
N ARG A 115 -9.61 -16.59 -17.56
CA ARG A 115 -9.74 -17.96 -17.02
C ARG A 115 -8.86 -18.97 -17.77
N ARG A 116 -8.83 -18.90 -19.10
CA ARG A 116 -8.01 -19.78 -19.94
C ARG A 116 -6.50 -19.54 -19.85
N LEU A 117 -6.07 -18.34 -19.45
CA LEU A 117 -4.66 -18.01 -19.26
C LEU A 117 -4.12 -18.47 -17.92
N LEU A 118 -4.98 -18.75 -16.94
CA LEU A 118 -4.54 -19.21 -15.63
C LEU A 118 -4.11 -20.69 -15.68
N PRO A 119 -3.00 -21.04 -15.01
CA PRO A 119 -2.59 -22.43 -14.84
C PRO A 119 -3.63 -23.27 -14.10
N GLU A 120 -3.67 -24.59 -14.34
CA GLU A 120 -4.63 -25.52 -13.72
C GLU A 120 -4.60 -25.52 -12.18
N TRP A 121 -3.48 -25.19 -11.58
CA TRP A 121 -3.31 -25.09 -10.12
C TRP A 121 -3.76 -23.74 -9.53
N VAL A 122 -4.30 -22.82 -10.34
CA VAL A 122 -4.89 -21.56 -9.91
C VAL A 122 -6.41 -21.67 -9.93
N HIS A 123 -7.03 -21.45 -8.79
CA HIS A 123 -8.46 -21.57 -8.59
C HIS A 123 -9.07 -20.20 -8.33
N ILE A 124 -9.98 -19.75 -9.20
CA ILE A 124 -10.85 -18.62 -8.92
C ILE A 124 -11.99 -19.12 -8.04
N VAL A 125 -12.20 -18.48 -6.90
CA VAL A 125 -13.36 -18.73 -6.07
C VAL A 125 -14.57 -18.06 -6.72
N ASP A 126 -15.44 -18.85 -7.31
CA ASP A 126 -16.58 -18.38 -8.10
C ASP A 126 -17.95 -18.87 -7.60
N ARG A 127 -17.98 -19.42 -6.39
CA ARG A 127 -19.19 -19.89 -5.70
C ARG A 127 -19.17 -19.54 -4.23
N GLU A 128 -20.32 -19.17 -3.67
CA GLU A 128 -20.43 -18.68 -2.29
C GLU A 128 -20.22 -19.80 -1.25
N ASP A 129 -20.73 -21.01 -1.49
CA ASP A 129 -20.66 -22.16 -0.59
C ASP A 129 -19.48 -23.10 -0.90
N PHE A 130 -18.38 -22.53 -1.28
CA PHE A 130 -17.29 -23.27 -1.87
C PHE A 130 -16.37 -23.92 -0.82
N GLU A 131 -16.17 -25.24 -0.96
CA GLU A 131 -15.29 -26.06 -0.13
C GLU A 131 -14.23 -26.69 -1.02
N PHE A 132 -12.95 -26.45 -0.73
CA PHE A 132 -11.81 -27.07 -1.40
C PHE A 132 -11.05 -28.00 -0.48
N THR A 133 -10.71 -29.16 -0.97
CA THR A 133 -9.74 -30.04 -0.30
C THR A 133 -8.34 -29.47 -0.48
N LEU A 134 -7.64 -29.29 0.61
CA LEU A 134 -6.24 -28.87 0.66
C LEU A 134 -5.33 -30.04 1.00
N PRO A 135 -4.00 -29.92 0.78
CA PRO A 135 -3.05 -30.91 1.27
C PRO A 135 -3.15 -31.18 2.77
N ASN A 136 -2.61 -32.32 3.20
CA ASN A 136 -2.43 -32.68 4.63
C ASN A 136 -3.73 -32.70 5.47
N ASN A 137 -4.81 -33.21 4.90
CA ASN A 137 -6.12 -33.32 5.54
C ASN A 137 -6.67 -31.95 6.00
N ALA A 138 -6.52 -30.93 5.15
CA ALA A 138 -7.08 -29.62 5.39
C ALA A 138 -8.20 -29.28 4.39
N VAL A 139 -9.04 -28.32 4.74
CA VAL A 139 -10.15 -27.83 3.93
C VAL A 139 -10.20 -26.30 3.95
N LEU A 140 -10.45 -25.71 2.80
CA LEU A 140 -10.68 -24.28 2.63
C LEU A 140 -12.16 -24.02 2.34
N TYR A 141 -12.76 -23.14 3.11
CA TYR A 141 -14.06 -22.53 2.86
C TYR A 141 -13.85 -21.09 2.42
N ALA A 142 -14.27 -20.76 1.21
CA ALA A 142 -14.01 -19.44 0.64
C ALA A 142 -15.32 -18.81 0.13
N VAL A 143 -15.60 -17.57 0.56
CA VAL A 143 -16.83 -16.85 0.22
C VAL A 143 -16.47 -15.53 -0.50
N PRO A 144 -16.75 -15.43 -1.81
CA PRO A 144 -16.41 -14.26 -2.60
C PRO A 144 -17.39 -13.11 -2.38
N CYS A 145 -16.94 -11.88 -2.57
CA CYS A 145 -17.85 -10.74 -2.72
C CYS A 145 -18.59 -10.83 -4.06
N VAL A 146 -19.92 -10.75 -3.99
CA VAL A 146 -20.81 -10.75 -5.18
C VAL A 146 -21.36 -9.36 -5.50
N SER A 147 -20.91 -8.34 -4.75
CA SER A 147 -21.27 -6.92 -4.91
C SER A 147 -20.17 -6.04 -4.33
N ARG A 148 -20.21 -4.74 -4.61
CA ARG A 148 -19.26 -3.77 -4.04
C ARG A 148 -19.51 -3.46 -2.56
N SER A 149 -20.69 -3.76 -2.07
CA SER A 149 -21.05 -3.54 -0.66
C SER A 149 -22.03 -4.59 -0.18
N GLY A 150 -21.91 -4.96 1.07
CA GLY A 150 -22.78 -5.95 1.72
C GLY A 150 -22.96 -5.66 3.21
N ALA A 151 -24.14 -5.97 3.74
CA ALA A 151 -24.49 -5.80 5.15
C ALA A 151 -24.42 -7.11 5.95
N GLY A 152 -24.30 -8.27 5.29
CA GLY A 152 -24.22 -9.59 5.92
C GLY A 152 -22.79 -10.03 6.17
N ASP A 153 -22.62 -10.85 7.21
CA ASP A 153 -21.33 -11.49 7.51
C ASP A 153 -21.07 -12.63 6.52
N PRO A 154 -20.04 -12.55 5.65
CA PRO A 154 -19.75 -13.60 4.70
C PRO A 154 -19.40 -14.94 5.35
N THR A 155 -18.95 -14.95 6.60
CA THR A 155 -18.63 -16.19 7.33
C THR A 155 -19.86 -17.00 7.72
N GLU A 156 -21.06 -16.41 7.67
CA GLU A 156 -22.30 -17.14 7.94
C GLU A 156 -22.57 -18.27 6.95
N SER A 157 -22.08 -18.16 5.72
CA SER A 157 -22.17 -19.21 4.70
C SER A 157 -21.23 -20.39 4.97
N ILE A 158 -20.23 -20.24 5.84
CA ILE A 158 -19.31 -21.31 6.19
C ILE A 158 -19.99 -22.29 7.16
N PRO A 159 -20.05 -23.60 6.84
CA PRO A 159 -20.70 -24.58 7.71
C PRO A 159 -19.95 -24.70 9.04
N THR A 160 -20.69 -24.90 10.12
CA THR A 160 -20.10 -25.17 11.43
C THR A 160 -19.37 -26.51 11.43
N ARG A 161 -18.32 -26.65 12.26
CA ARG A 161 -17.58 -27.90 12.38
C ARG A 161 -18.49 -29.04 12.85
N ALA A 162 -18.56 -30.10 12.06
CA ALA A 162 -19.29 -31.30 12.44
C ALA A 162 -18.58 -32.07 13.59
N PRO A 163 -19.33 -32.76 14.48
CA PRO A 163 -18.71 -33.65 15.44
C PRO A 163 -17.81 -34.68 14.77
N GLY A 164 -16.56 -34.80 15.25
CA GLY A 164 -15.56 -35.74 14.67
C GLY A 164 -14.82 -35.20 13.42
N ASP A 165 -15.07 -34.00 12.98
CA ASP A 165 -14.27 -33.39 11.90
C ASP A 165 -12.90 -32.93 12.45
N GLU A 166 -11.86 -33.72 12.16
CA GLU A 166 -10.49 -33.47 12.61
C GLU A 166 -9.64 -32.72 11.57
N ARG A 167 -10.23 -32.36 10.43
CA ARG A 167 -9.53 -31.61 9.38
C ARG A 167 -9.08 -30.24 9.92
N VAL A 168 -7.96 -29.75 9.39
CA VAL A 168 -7.60 -28.32 9.52
C VAL A 168 -8.57 -27.51 8.65
N ARG A 169 -9.32 -26.60 9.27
CA ARG A 169 -10.37 -25.81 8.60
C ARG A 169 -9.93 -24.35 8.45
N ILE A 170 -9.82 -23.92 7.22
CA ILE A 170 -9.43 -22.56 6.85
C ILE A 170 -10.66 -21.85 6.28
N GLY A 171 -10.95 -20.64 6.78
CA GLY A 171 -11.87 -19.71 6.12
C GLY A 171 -11.11 -18.69 5.29
N MET A 172 -11.68 -18.25 4.16
CA MET A 172 -11.16 -17.13 3.36
C MET A 172 -12.34 -16.25 2.93
N VAL A 173 -12.34 -15.00 3.38
CA VAL A 173 -13.38 -14.01 3.11
C VAL A 173 -12.76 -12.63 2.87
N HIS A 174 -13.56 -11.68 2.38
CA HIS A 174 -13.15 -10.30 2.24
C HIS A 174 -14.16 -9.38 2.89
N GLY A 175 -13.71 -8.52 3.82
CA GLY A 175 -14.59 -7.63 4.58
C GLY A 175 -13.94 -7.12 5.86
N SER A 176 -14.67 -6.36 6.66
CA SER A 176 -14.16 -5.62 7.79
C SER A 176 -14.69 -6.14 9.13
N THR A 177 -13.81 -6.40 10.08
CA THR A 177 -14.20 -6.71 11.46
C THR A 177 -14.66 -5.46 12.21
N PHE A 178 -15.61 -5.58 13.13
CA PHE A 178 -16.22 -4.45 13.85
C PHE A 178 -15.25 -3.61 14.68
N ASP A 179 -14.07 -4.13 14.99
CA ASP A 179 -13.03 -3.39 15.71
C ASP A 179 -12.16 -2.48 14.82
N VAL A 180 -12.38 -2.48 13.49
CA VAL A 180 -11.67 -1.62 12.53
C VAL A 180 -12.38 -0.29 12.31
N ASN A 181 -13.72 -0.30 12.20
CA ASN A 181 -14.54 0.89 11.95
C ASN A 181 -15.90 0.79 12.68
N ASP A 182 -16.14 1.70 13.60
CA ASP A 182 -17.39 1.70 14.41
C ASP A 182 -18.68 2.00 13.63
N TRP A 183 -18.61 2.55 12.40
CA TRP A 183 -19.78 3.18 11.77
C TRP A 183 -20.13 2.76 10.33
N GLN A 184 -19.23 2.13 9.60
CA GLN A 184 -19.51 1.67 8.22
C GLN A 184 -18.63 0.47 7.86
N THR A 185 -18.95 -0.68 8.42
CA THR A 185 -18.30 -1.94 8.02
C THR A 185 -18.94 -2.44 6.72
N ASN A 186 -18.14 -2.63 5.69
CA ASN A 186 -18.54 -3.29 4.48
C ASN A 186 -18.24 -4.79 4.62
N PHE A 187 -19.25 -5.63 4.36
CA PHE A 187 -19.17 -7.07 4.64
C PHE A 187 -18.67 -7.35 6.07
N PRO A 188 -19.50 -6.98 7.09
CA PRO A 188 -19.08 -7.06 8.49
C PRO A 188 -18.80 -8.49 8.92
N ILE A 189 -17.65 -8.73 9.57
CA ILE A 189 -17.20 -10.03 10.03
C ILE A 189 -17.22 -10.04 11.56
N ALA A 190 -17.92 -11.02 12.13
CA ALA A 190 -17.99 -11.18 13.56
C ALA A 190 -16.62 -11.54 14.16
N LEU A 191 -16.26 -10.94 15.31
CA LEU A 191 -14.97 -11.20 15.97
C LEU A 191 -14.83 -12.66 16.46
N ASP A 192 -15.93 -13.35 16.67
CA ASP A 192 -16.00 -14.75 17.09
C ASP A 192 -16.27 -15.72 15.92
N ALA A 193 -16.23 -15.25 14.66
CA ALA A 193 -16.50 -16.07 13.48
C ALA A 193 -15.68 -17.38 13.44
N VAL A 194 -14.41 -17.34 13.84
CA VAL A 194 -13.56 -18.53 13.94
C VAL A 194 -14.13 -19.56 14.92
N LEU A 195 -14.57 -19.12 16.10
CA LEU A 195 -15.13 -20.00 17.11
C LEU A 195 -16.50 -20.53 16.69
N SER A 196 -17.37 -19.66 16.22
CA SER A 196 -18.76 -20.01 15.85
C SER A 196 -18.82 -20.98 14.67
N ARG A 197 -17.86 -20.88 13.72
CA ARG A 197 -17.74 -21.78 12.55
C ARG A 197 -16.80 -22.96 12.78
N GLY A 198 -16.05 -22.97 13.91
CA GLY A 198 -15.07 -24.00 14.21
C GLY A 198 -13.93 -24.03 13.20
N LEU A 199 -13.43 -22.86 12.80
CA LEU A 199 -12.24 -22.69 11.97
C LEU A 199 -10.98 -22.75 12.83
N ASP A 200 -9.86 -23.09 12.22
CA ASP A 200 -8.54 -23.05 12.83
C ASP A 200 -7.75 -21.80 12.40
N TYR A 201 -8.14 -21.24 11.24
CA TYR A 201 -7.61 -19.97 10.72
C TYR A 201 -8.63 -19.29 9.79
N LEU A 202 -8.72 -17.96 9.87
CA LEU A 202 -9.53 -17.14 8.98
C LEU A 202 -8.64 -16.10 8.28
N ALA A 203 -8.53 -16.25 6.98
CA ALA A 203 -7.84 -15.31 6.08
C ALA A 203 -8.81 -14.20 5.63
N ILE A 204 -8.50 -12.93 5.94
CA ILE A 204 -9.36 -11.80 5.59
C ILE A 204 -8.56 -10.76 4.80
N GLY A 205 -9.15 -10.16 3.75
CA GLY A 205 -8.70 -8.91 3.10
C GLY A 205 -9.62 -7.73 3.45
N ASP A 206 -9.40 -6.56 2.84
CA ASP A 206 -10.09 -5.26 3.00
C ASP A 206 -9.30 -4.22 3.81
N THR A 207 -8.57 -4.65 4.82
CA THR A 207 -7.73 -3.74 5.62
C THR A 207 -6.30 -3.75 5.09
N HIS A 208 -5.80 -2.58 4.66
CA HIS A 208 -4.48 -2.47 4.02
C HIS A 208 -3.29 -2.61 4.98
N GLY A 209 -3.51 -2.56 6.28
CA GLY A 209 -2.48 -2.77 7.30
C GLY A 209 -2.41 -4.21 7.80
N PHE A 210 -1.19 -4.69 8.12
CA PHE A 210 -1.04 -6.01 8.74
C PHE A 210 -1.64 -6.02 10.14
N ARG A 211 -2.54 -6.98 10.42
CA ARG A 211 -3.24 -7.01 11.69
C ARG A 211 -3.63 -8.41 12.14
N PHE A 212 -3.48 -8.68 13.44
CA PHE A 212 -4.05 -9.82 14.13
C PHE A 212 -5.41 -9.48 14.76
N VAL A 213 -6.35 -10.40 14.72
CA VAL A 213 -7.66 -10.23 15.37
C VAL A 213 -7.93 -11.44 16.28
N PRO A 214 -8.09 -11.21 17.57
CA PRO A 214 -7.76 -9.99 18.32
C PRO A 214 -6.24 -9.73 18.38
N ALA A 215 -5.86 -8.46 18.56
CA ALA A 215 -4.49 -7.96 18.41
C ALA A 215 -3.43 -8.58 19.34
N ASP A 216 -3.82 -9.08 20.50
CA ASP A 216 -2.94 -9.55 21.57
C ASP A 216 -2.76 -11.07 21.65
N ARG A 217 -3.28 -11.83 20.67
CA ARG A 217 -3.20 -13.30 20.70
C ARG A 217 -1.89 -13.85 20.17
N LYS A 218 -1.27 -14.76 20.93
CA LYS A 218 -0.08 -15.52 20.53
C LYS A 218 -0.33 -16.43 19.30
N HIS A 219 -1.54 -16.97 19.19
CA HIS A 219 -1.99 -17.78 18.06
C HIS A 219 -3.23 -17.10 17.46
N PRO A 220 -3.04 -16.07 16.61
CA PRO A 220 -4.15 -15.33 16.08
C PRO A 220 -4.95 -16.20 15.10
N PRO A 221 -6.24 -16.39 15.37
CA PRO A 221 -7.08 -17.19 14.48
C PRO A 221 -7.51 -16.43 13.23
N THR A 222 -7.46 -15.11 13.27
CA THR A 222 -7.90 -14.21 12.20
C THR A 222 -6.81 -13.20 11.90
N VAL A 223 -6.49 -13.00 10.62
CA VAL A 223 -5.40 -12.11 10.19
C VAL A 223 -5.81 -11.34 8.96
N TYR A 224 -5.46 -10.04 8.95
CA TYR A 224 -5.32 -9.22 7.76
C TYR A 224 -3.84 -9.16 7.37
N PRO A 225 -3.45 -9.56 6.16
CA PRO A 225 -2.06 -9.48 5.71
C PRO A 225 -1.66 -8.06 5.30
N GLY A 226 -2.67 -7.20 5.06
CA GLY A 226 -2.52 -5.87 4.51
C GLY A 226 -2.26 -5.87 3.00
N ALA A 227 -2.21 -4.68 2.42
CA ALA A 227 -1.81 -4.48 1.04
C ALA A 227 -0.30 -4.78 0.90
N PRO A 228 0.11 -5.68 -0.02
CA PRO A 228 1.51 -6.08 -0.16
C PRO A 228 2.42 -4.98 -0.73
N GLU A 229 1.84 -3.98 -1.34
CA GLU A 229 2.48 -2.71 -1.69
C GLU A 229 1.58 -1.58 -1.21
N PRO A 230 2.07 -0.59 -0.42
CA PRO A 230 1.25 0.48 0.13
C PRO A 230 0.50 1.28 -0.94
N THR A 231 -0.65 1.84 -0.57
CA THR A 231 -1.50 2.63 -1.47
C THR A 231 -1.71 4.07 -1.02
N ALA A 232 -1.48 4.34 0.28
CA ALA A 232 -1.71 5.65 0.90
C ALA A 232 -0.75 5.90 2.07
N PHE A 233 -0.65 7.17 2.53
CA PHE A 233 0.25 7.58 3.62
C PHE A 233 -0.30 7.25 5.01
N ASP A 234 -1.60 7.05 5.13
CA ASP A 234 -2.31 6.81 6.39
C ASP A 234 -2.49 5.31 6.73
N GLU A 235 -2.01 4.43 5.85
CA GLU A 235 -2.02 3.00 6.12
C GLU A 235 -1.04 2.62 7.24
N LYS A 236 -1.49 1.77 8.15
CA LYS A 236 -0.68 1.30 9.27
C LYS A 236 -0.08 -0.07 8.96
N ASP A 237 1.24 -0.17 8.98
CA ASP A 237 1.99 -1.42 8.75
C ASP A 237 1.66 -2.17 7.45
N PRO A 238 1.53 -1.49 6.29
CA PRO A 238 1.32 -2.16 5.00
C PRO A 238 2.63 -2.77 4.48
N GLY A 239 2.54 -3.56 3.41
CA GLY A 239 3.70 -4.04 2.68
C GLY A 239 4.16 -5.44 3.05
N SER A 240 3.32 -6.22 3.70
CA SER A 240 3.62 -7.58 4.13
C SER A 240 2.65 -8.61 3.56
N VAL A 241 3.02 -9.87 3.68
CA VAL A 241 2.15 -11.04 3.56
C VAL A 241 2.23 -11.83 4.86
N ALA A 242 1.22 -12.66 5.13
CA ALA A 242 1.23 -13.55 6.27
C ALA A 242 1.70 -14.95 5.86
N VAL A 243 2.82 -15.42 6.43
CA VAL A 243 3.23 -16.81 6.35
C VAL A 243 2.71 -17.51 7.59
N VAL A 244 1.83 -18.49 7.39
CA VAL A 244 1.08 -19.15 8.45
C VAL A 244 1.51 -20.61 8.56
N PHE A 245 1.74 -21.05 9.79
CA PHE A 245 2.09 -22.41 10.15
C PHE A 245 1.04 -22.98 11.08
N ILE A 246 0.39 -24.05 10.70
CA ILE A 246 -0.62 -24.70 11.52
C ILE A 246 -0.08 -26.05 11.98
N ASN A 247 -0.09 -26.25 13.30
CA ASN A 247 0.42 -27.46 13.92
C ASN A 247 -0.66 -28.56 14.07
N ARG A 248 -0.25 -29.73 14.56
CA ARG A 248 -1.16 -30.89 14.80
C ARG A 248 -2.29 -30.58 15.81
N GLN A 249 -2.06 -29.62 16.72
CA GLN A 249 -3.10 -29.14 17.63
C GLN A 249 -4.02 -28.10 16.98
N ARG A 250 -3.86 -27.84 15.66
CA ARG A 250 -4.62 -26.87 14.86
C ARG A 250 -4.45 -25.42 15.35
N LEU A 251 -3.31 -25.11 15.94
CA LEU A 251 -2.97 -23.76 16.35
C LEU A 251 -2.15 -23.08 15.25
N ALA A 252 -2.60 -21.90 14.81
CA ALA A 252 -1.89 -21.09 13.85
C ALA A 252 -0.78 -20.28 14.49
N THR A 253 0.40 -20.28 13.90
CA THR A 253 1.48 -19.30 14.15
C THR A 253 1.67 -18.50 12.88
N VAL A 254 1.74 -17.18 13.01
CA VAL A 254 1.78 -16.27 11.86
C VAL A 254 3.03 -15.41 11.92
N ARG A 255 3.76 -15.38 10.81
CA ARG A 255 4.93 -14.53 10.62
C ARG A 255 4.63 -13.53 9.50
N PRO A 256 4.63 -12.22 9.78
CA PRO A 256 4.62 -11.22 8.71
C PRO A 256 5.93 -11.29 7.94
N GLU A 257 5.85 -11.30 6.61
CA GLU A 257 7.00 -11.22 5.72
C GLU A 257 6.85 -10.00 4.81
N ARG A 258 7.79 -9.06 4.94
CA ARG A 258 7.77 -7.84 4.14
C ARG A 258 8.07 -8.16 2.67
N VAL A 259 7.20 -7.71 1.78
CA VAL A 259 7.33 -7.88 0.32
C VAL A 259 7.28 -6.55 -0.43
N ALA A 260 6.84 -5.46 0.21
CA ALA A 260 6.79 -4.14 -0.40
C ALA A 260 8.18 -3.64 -0.80
N ARG A 261 8.24 -2.95 -1.92
CA ARG A 261 9.38 -2.13 -2.30
C ARG A 261 9.35 -0.80 -1.57
N TRP A 262 8.19 -0.13 -1.61
CA TRP A 262 8.06 1.22 -1.11
C TRP A 262 7.72 1.27 0.37
N THR A 263 8.28 2.27 1.05
CA THR A 263 7.81 2.72 2.35
C THR A 263 7.29 4.14 2.18
N TRP A 264 6.04 4.36 2.54
CA TRP A 264 5.42 5.67 2.48
C TRP A 264 5.65 6.42 3.78
N GLU A 265 6.12 7.66 3.66
CA GLU A 265 6.50 8.49 4.81
C GLU A 265 6.04 9.92 4.59
N GLU A 266 5.43 10.54 5.59
CA GLU A 266 5.15 11.97 5.63
C GLU A 266 6.13 12.64 6.58
N ALA A 267 6.82 13.67 6.10
CA ALA A 267 7.79 14.44 6.87
C ALA A 267 7.44 15.93 6.84
N TRP A 268 7.55 16.56 8.00
CA TRP A 268 7.38 17.99 8.16
C TRP A 268 8.76 18.65 8.35
N VAL A 269 9.02 19.70 7.57
CA VAL A 269 10.23 20.50 7.65
C VAL A 269 9.83 21.89 8.13
N ARG A 270 10.29 22.25 9.34
CA ARG A 270 10.00 23.52 9.98
C ARG A 270 11.23 24.38 10.20
N SER A 271 12.40 23.87 9.83
CA SER A 271 13.68 24.59 9.88
C SER A 271 14.61 24.11 8.75
N VAL A 272 15.59 24.96 8.40
CA VAL A 272 16.66 24.57 7.46
C VAL A 272 17.47 23.40 8.01
N SER A 273 17.59 23.29 9.32
CA SER A 273 18.26 22.16 9.98
C SER A 273 17.53 20.85 9.73
N ASP A 274 16.19 20.83 9.78
CA ASP A 274 15.39 19.63 9.47
C ASP A 274 15.62 19.20 8.02
N MET A 275 15.62 20.17 7.11
CA MET A 275 15.86 19.89 5.69
C MET A 275 17.26 19.34 5.43
N ARG A 276 18.29 19.90 6.08
CA ARG A 276 19.67 19.39 6.01
C ARG A 276 19.78 17.96 6.57
N ALA A 277 19.06 17.67 7.65
CA ALA A 277 19.02 16.33 8.23
C ALA A 277 18.36 15.34 7.27
N LEU A 278 17.23 15.71 6.66
CA LEU A 278 16.53 14.90 5.68
C LEU A 278 17.42 14.62 4.44
N ALA A 279 18.05 15.64 3.89
CA ALA A 279 18.91 15.53 2.71
C ALA A 279 20.16 14.64 2.93
N LYS A 280 20.55 14.37 4.17
CA LYS A 280 21.66 13.46 4.53
C LYS A 280 21.23 11.99 4.63
N ARG A 281 19.94 11.70 4.60
CA ARG A 281 19.44 10.32 4.69
C ARG A 281 19.81 9.53 3.44
N THR A 282 20.20 8.28 3.63
CA THR A 282 20.59 7.35 2.55
C THR A 282 19.51 6.33 2.21
N ASP A 283 18.45 6.25 3.03
CA ASP A 283 17.36 5.29 2.89
C ASP A 283 16.16 5.82 2.08
N LEU A 284 16.28 7.01 1.47
CA LEU A 284 15.19 7.67 0.75
C LEU A 284 14.90 7.06 -0.63
N VAL A 285 15.80 6.25 -1.18
CA VAL A 285 15.69 5.66 -2.52
C VAL A 285 14.48 4.72 -2.66
N ASP A 286 14.06 4.06 -1.57
CA ASP A 286 12.88 3.20 -1.54
C ASP A 286 11.70 3.84 -0.76
N ARG A 287 11.70 5.18 -0.67
CA ARG A 287 10.63 5.95 -0.04
C ARG A 287 9.72 6.61 -1.07
N VAL A 288 8.43 6.59 -0.76
CA VAL A 288 7.45 7.56 -1.27
C VAL A 288 7.32 8.60 -0.18
N LEU A 289 8.01 9.73 -0.38
CA LEU A 289 8.12 10.78 0.64
C LEU A 289 7.16 11.91 0.32
N ARG A 290 6.21 12.17 1.22
CA ARG A 290 5.46 13.44 1.25
C ARG A 290 6.18 14.42 2.15
N LEU A 291 6.72 15.46 1.54
CA LEU A 291 7.45 16.49 2.25
C LEU A 291 6.60 17.76 2.35
N ARG A 292 6.22 18.13 3.56
CA ARG A 292 5.51 19.37 3.87
C ARG A 292 6.45 20.36 4.49
N VAL A 293 6.50 21.57 3.94
CA VAL A 293 7.37 22.64 4.39
C VAL A 293 6.53 23.76 5.00
N GLU A 294 6.85 24.11 6.23
CA GLU A 294 6.15 25.17 6.99
C GLU A 294 7.18 26.00 7.76
N MET A 295 7.71 27.03 7.10
CA MET A 295 8.69 27.92 7.70
C MET A 295 8.75 29.27 6.98
N ARG A 296 9.25 30.29 7.70
CA ARG A 296 9.62 31.57 7.13
C ARG A 296 11.13 31.77 7.28
N VAL A 297 11.82 32.09 6.20
CA VAL A 297 13.29 32.16 6.16
C VAL A 297 13.79 33.40 5.41
N PRO A 298 14.97 33.96 5.78
CA PRO A 298 15.63 35.02 5.05
C PRO A 298 16.12 34.51 3.67
N ALA A 299 16.40 35.41 2.75
CA ALA A 299 16.75 35.11 1.37
C ALA A 299 17.94 34.13 1.19
N PRO A 300 19.04 34.18 1.97
CA PRO A 300 20.12 33.19 1.86
C PRO A 300 19.67 31.75 2.22
N GLU A 301 18.83 31.61 3.25
CA GLU A 301 18.29 30.31 3.66
C GLU A 301 17.25 29.80 2.66
N TYR A 302 16.45 30.71 2.09
CA TYR A 302 15.54 30.34 1.01
C TYR A 302 16.30 29.77 -0.21
N GLU A 303 17.47 30.36 -0.57
CA GLU A 303 18.34 29.84 -1.62
C GLU A 303 18.89 28.45 -1.30
N GLU A 304 19.24 28.20 -0.05
CA GLU A 304 19.68 26.89 0.41
C GLU A 304 18.54 25.85 0.30
N MET A 305 17.34 26.23 0.72
CA MET A 305 16.17 25.36 0.60
C MET A 305 15.88 24.96 -0.84
N GLU A 306 15.92 25.91 -1.80
CA GLU A 306 15.71 25.60 -3.21
C GLU A 306 16.77 24.60 -3.74
N ARG A 307 18.04 24.75 -3.34
CA ARG A 307 19.09 23.78 -3.70
C ARG A 307 18.85 22.38 -3.11
N LEU A 308 18.43 22.32 -1.85
CA LEU A 308 18.13 21.06 -1.19
C LEU A 308 16.92 20.35 -1.81
N PHE A 309 15.91 21.09 -2.28
CA PHE A 309 14.81 20.51 -3.05
C PHE A 309 15.28 19.95 -4.40
N GLU A 310 16.13 20.69 -5.13
CA GLU A 310 16.71 20.22 -6.40
C GLU A 310 17.54 18.94 -6.20
N ASP A 311 18.27 18.84 -5.09
CA ASP A 311 19.05 17.65 -4.73
C ASP A 311 18.10 16.44 -4.43
N LEU A 312 17.01 16.64 -3.72
CA LEU A 312 16.02 15.59 -3.43
C LEU A 312 15.27 15.15 -4.70
N GLU A 313 14.89 16.10 -5.57
CA GLU A 313 14.21 15.81 -6.83
C GLU A 313 15.15 15.13 -7.87
N GLY A 314 16.45 15.11 -7.64
CA GLY A 314 17.43 14.55 -8.55
C GLY A 314 17.66 15.41 -9.80
N THR A 315 17.29 16.69 -9.77
CA THR A 315 17.51 17.64 -10.87
C THR A 315 18.92 18.23 -10.86
N SER A 316 19.62 18.15 -9.74
CA SER A 316 21.05 18.45 -9.64
C SER A 316 21.87 17.21 -10.00
N ALA A 317 23.07 17.41 -10.57
CA ALA A 317 23.98 16.33 -11.00
C ALA A 317 24.52 15.45 -9.84
N ARG A 318 24.02 15.65 -8.62
CA ARG A 318 24.36 14.92 -7.40
C ARG A 318 23.17 14.04 -6.98
N HIS A 319 23.03 12.89 -7.64
CA HIS A 319 22.20 11.75 -7.23
C HIS A 319 20.84 12.10 -6.59
N GLY A 320 19.77 12.05 -7.37
CA GLY A 320 18.41 11.99 -6.86
C GLY A 320 18.28 10.87 -5.86
N THR A 321 17.96 11.22 -4.63
CA THR A 321 18.06 10.29 -3.50
C THR A 321 16.72 9.80 -3.03
N VAL A 322 15.62 10.42 -3.47
CA VAL A 322 14.25 10.02 -3.11
C VAL A 322 13.64 9.20 -4.23
N GLY A 323 13.08 8.05 -3.90
CA GLY A 323 12.43 7.19 -4.88
C GLY A 323 11.25 7.86 -5.58
N ILE A 324 10.34 8.44 -4.78
CA ILE A 324 9.21 9.25 -5.23
C ILE A 324 9.01 10.40 -4.24
N LEU A 325 9.00 11.65 -4.72
CA LEU A 325 8.83 12.84 -3.90
C LEU A 325 7.49 13.54 -4.23
N ASP A 326 6.63 13.66 -3.22
CA ASP A 326 5.43 14.50 -3.19
C ASP A 326 5.76 15.74 -2.36
N LEU A 327 6.16 16.83 -3.02
CA LEU A 327 6.65 18.05 -2.37
C LEU A 327 5.56 19.11 -2.27
N ASP A 328 5.14 19.40 -1.04
CA ASP A 328 4.30 20.54 -0.69
C ASP A 328 5.14 21.61 0.01
N ARG A 329 5.39 22.71 -0.70
CA ARG A 329 6.13 23.86 -0.22
C ARG A 329 5.29 25.15 -0.10
N GLN A 330 3.97 25.00 0.00
CA GLN A 330 3.08 26.15 0.11
C GLN A 330 3.31 26.96 1.39
N GLY A 331 3.80 26.34 2.45
CA GLY A 331 4.16 26.96 3.72
C GLY A 331 5.60 27.51 3.79
N LEU A 332 6.39 27.44 2.70
CA LEU A 332 7.69 28.10 2.65
C LEU A 332 7.53 29.57 2.33
N GLU A 333 7.81 30.43 3.29
CA GLU A 333 7.68 31.88 3.17
C GLU A 333 9.07 32.57 3.19
N LEU A 334 9.26 33.54 2.28
CA LEU A 334 10.44 34.40 2.27
C LEU A 334 10.23 35.57 3.23
N GLU A 335 11.20 35.83 4.12
CA GLU A 335 11.25 37.09 4.90
C GLU A 335 11.51 38.27 3.96
N THR A 336 10.56 39.21 3.95
CA THR A 336 10.61 40.35 3.01
C THR A 336 11.48 41.50 3.46
N ALA A 337 11.84 41.56 4.75
CA ALA A 337 12.63 42.67 5.33
C ALA A 337 14.01 42.83 4.64
N ASP A 338 14.72 41.72 4.39
CA ASP A 338 16.02 41.76 3.71
C ASP A 338 15.89 42.18 2.24
N VAL A 339 14.80 41.72 1.58
CA VAL A 339 14.49 42.09 0.20
C VAL A 339 14.18 43.59 0.10
N GLU A 340 13.55 44.16 1.14
CA GLU A 340 13.23 45.61 1.19
C GLU A 340 14.47 46.48 1.25
N SER A 341 15.37 46.20 2.18
CA SER A 341 16.59 47.01 2.34
C SER A 341 17.42 47.01 1.06
N TYR A 342 17.49 45.87 0.38
CA TYR A 342 18.20 45.73 -0.85
C TYR A 342 17.51 46.38 -2.07
N CYS A 343 16.16 46.37 -2.08
CA CYS A 343 15.40 46.92 -3.19
C CYS A 343 15.34 48.48 -3.19
N ASN A 344 15.62 49.11 -2.07
CA ASN A 344 15.69 50.60 -2.01
C ASN A 344 16.80 51.18 -2.90
N ASP A 345 17.85 50.42 -3.18
CA ASP A 345 18.97 50.81 -4.03
C ASP A 345 18.77 50.46 -5.51
N LEU A 346 17.65 49.85 -5.90
CA LEU A 346 17.36 49.43 -7.27
C LEU A 346 16.76 50.61 -8.09
N PRO A 347 16.87 50.56 -9.44
CA PRO A 347 16.15 51.48 -10.33
C PRO A 347 14.63 51.48 -10.05
N GLU A 348 13.99 52.62 -10.23
CA GLU A 348 12.56 52.86 -9.88
C GLU A 348 11.59 51.86 -10.51
N VAL A 349 11.89 51.40 -11.75
CA VAL A 349 11.11 50.36 -12.43
C VAL A 349 11.12 49.03 -11.66
N LEU A 350 12.28 48.65 -11.12
CA LEU A 350 12.41 47.44 -10.31
C LEU A 350 11.77 47.58 -8.94
N GLN A 351 11.86 48.77 -8.29
CA GLN A 351 11.15 49.05 -7.05
C GLN A 351 9.64 48.94 -7.21
N SER A 352 9.10 49.41 -8.36
CA SER A 352 7.67 49.30 -8.64
C SER A 352 7.25 47.83 -8.80
N THR A 353 8.11 47.02 -9.43
CA THR A 353 7.90 45.56 -9.59
C THR A 353 7.90 44.84 -8.25
N VAL A 354 8.84 45.19 -7.34
CA VAL A 354 8.88 44.63 -5.99
C VAL A 354 7.60 44.94 -5.22
N ARG A 355 7.12 46.22 -5.29
CA ARG A 355 5.85 46.61 -4.63
C ARG A 355 4.66 45.78 -5.15
N ARG A 356 4.57 45.54 -6.46
CA ARG A 356 3.49 44.73 -7.07
C ARG A 356 3.57 43.28 -6.65
N LEU A 357 4.77 42.69 -6.62
CA LEU A 357 4.98 41.29 -6.22
C LEU A 357 4.66 41.10 -4.72
N LYS A 358 4.98 42.10 -3.87
CA LYS A 358 4.59 42.08 -2.45
C LYS A 358 3.08 42.08 -2.29
N ALA A 359 2.39 43.01 -2.97
CA ALA A 359 0.93 43.03 -2.95
C ALA A 359 0.30 41.71 -3.43
N ALA A 360 0.90 41.08 -4.47
CA ALA A 360 0.46 39.79 -4.91
C ALA A 360 0.77 38.64 -3.92
N ALA A 361 1.81 38.79 -3.09
CA ALA A 361 2.15 37.80 -2.06
C ALA A 361 1.16 37.79 -0.87
N GLU A 362 0.36 38.84 -0.70
CA GLU A 362 -0.74 38.87 0.29
C GLU A 362 -1.94 38.02 -0.14
N ASP A 363 -2.13 37.82 -1.45
CA ASP A 363 -3.16 36.94 -1.99
C ASP A 363 -2.73 35.46 -1.88
N PRO A 364 -3.46 34.61 -1.12
CA PRO A 364 -3.11 33.18 -0.97
C PRO A 364 -2.96 32.45 -2.30
N ALA A 365 -3.74 32.81 -3.33
CA ALA A 365 -3.69 32.19 -4.66
C ALA A 365 -2.43 32.55 -5.46
N GLN A 366 -1.81 33.69 -5.19
CA GLN A 366 -0.63 34.21 -5.89
C GLN A 366 0.64 34.17 -5.06
N ARG A 367 0.53 33.97 -3.75
CA ARG A 367 1.61 34.08 -2.76
C ARG A 367 2.86 33.34 -3.20
N GLN A 368 2.77 32.09 -3.50
CA GLN A 368 3.93 31.24 -3.83
C GLN A 368 4.67 31.75 -5.08
N VAL A 369 3.92 32.09 -6.11
CA VAL A 369 4.50 32.61 -7.36
C VAL A 369 5.15 33.97 -7.14
N ALA A 370 4.50 34.84 -6.40
CA ALA A 370 4.98 36.18 -6.07
C ALA A 370 6.25 36.15 -5.21
N GLN A 371 6.31 35.31 -4.18
CA GLN A 371 7.50 35.13 -3.34
C GLN A 371 8.68 34.55 -4.13
N ARG A 372 8.43 33.58 -5.00
CA ARG A 372 9.46 33.02 -5.87
C ARG A 372 9.99 34.05 -6.87
N ALA A 373 9.12 34.89 -7.41
CA ALA A 373 9.51 36.00 -8.27
C ALA A 373 10.33 37.07 -7.52
N LEU A 374 9.94 37.43 -6.27
CA LEU A 374 10.73 38.30 -5.41
C LEU A 374 12.12 37.75 -5.13
N TYR A 375 12.20 36.47 -4.80
CA TYR A 375 13.48 35.80 -4.60
C TYR A 375 14.36 35.81 -5.86
N HIS A 376 13.81 35.52 -7.03
CA HIS A 376 14.57 35.58 -8.28
C HIS A 376 15.06 36.99 -8.59
N LEU A 377 14.24 38.00 -8.36
CA LEU A 377 14.62 39.40 -8.52
C LEU A 377 15.78 39.77 -7.58
N TYR A 378 15.71 39.39 -6.32
CA TYR A 378 16.78 39.55 -5.33
C TYR A 378 18.09 38.89 -5.80
N ARG A 379 18.03 37.62 -6.27
CA ARG A 379 19.19 36.86 -6.73
C ARG A 379 19.87 37.49 -7.95
N VAL A 380 19.08 37.95 -8.93
CA VAL A 380 19.60 38.58 -10.15
C VAL A 380 20.24 39.92 -9.83
N SER A 381 19.66 40.70 -8.95
CA SER A 381 20.16 42.01 -8.59
C SER A 381 21.50 41.93 -7.80
N ARG A 382 21.65 40.91 -6.92
CA ARG A 382 22.94 40.65 -6.23
C ARG A 382 24.07 40.27 -7.14
N LYS A 383 23.81 39.49 -8.21
CA LYS A 383 24.85 39.10 -9.19
C LYS A 383 25.40 40.25 -10.00
N LYS A 384 24.72 41.41 -10.09
CA LYS A 384 25.19 42.62 -10.77
C LYS A 384 25.98 43.55 -9.89
N ALA A 385 25.97 43.33 -8.57
CA ALA A 385 26.67 44.19 -7.57
C ALA A 385 28.00 43.56 -7.11
N SER A 386 28.32 42.35 -7.52
CA SER A 386 29.62 41.64 -7.38
C SER A 386 30.35 41.56 -8.70
#